data_498755b4f72a993ef91e756b59c2fcb3
#
_entry.id   498755b4f72a993ef91e756b59c2fcb3
#
_cell.length_a   1.000
_cell.length_b   1.000
_cell.length_c   1.000
_cell.angle_alpha   90.00
_cell.angle_beta   90.00
_cell.angle_gamma   90.00
#
_symmetry.space_group_name_H-M   'P 1'
#
loop_
_entity.id
_entity.type
_entity.pdbx_description
1 polymer ?
#
loop_
_entity_poly.entity_id
_entity_poly.type
_entity_poly.pdbx_seq_one_letter_code
_entity_poly.pdbx_strand_id
1 'polypeptide(L)'
;MIQDYLLYFSNNVYKDSLYIHLRRDYKIKDETRFFNDVEVLYRDGKAIVYMIHNISRYTKIWMDGYIYLPSKILIDVINSILINAGLETLAYKKNSGFVIGKIIAKTPYLTGFLYEIDLKDRIVHAYTDEEISVNKKVVVIEEGTSLDEKRYFLNYDLEGQKIDAYFISEKDLSISDLNKAIIIEQQADVGSDFFYLEEKR
;
A
#
# COMPACT_ATOMS: atom_id res chain seq x y z
N MET A 1 -3.49 17.86 -7.72
CA MET A 1 -3.62 16.36 -7.75
C MET A 1 -2.98 15.77 -6.52
N ILE A 2 -3.72 14.91 -5.85
CA ILE A 2 -3.29 14.20 -4.64
C ILE A 2 -2.37 13.05 -5.05
N GLN A 3 -1.15 13.03 -4.52
CA GLN A 3 -0.12 12.01 -4.83
C GLN A 3 -0.18 10.82 -3.87
N ASP A 4 -0.42 11.10 -2.59
CA ASP A 4 -0.45 10.08 -1.56
C ASP A 4 -1.90 9.77 -1.18
N TYR A 5 -2.34 8.57 -1.51
CA TYR A 5 -3.66 8.05 -1.22
C TYR A 5 -3.65 6.54 -1.17
N LEU A 6 -4.64 5.95 -0.51
CA LEU A 6 -4.88 4.51 -0.47
C LEU A 6 -6.35 4.25 -0.78
N LEU A 7 -6.61 3.34 -1.73
CA LEU A 7 -7.96 2.93 -2.06
C LEU A 7 -8.35 1.69 -1.25
N TYR A 8 -9.60 1.66 -0.80
CA TYR A 8 -10.19 0.50 -0.16
C TYR A 8 -11.61 0.28 -0.68
N PHE A 9 -11.90 -0.95 -1.09
CA PHE A 9 -13.23 -1.36 -1.49
C PHE A 9 -13.62 -2.64 -0.79
N SER A 10 -14.83 -2.71 -0.24
CA SER A 10 -15.41 -3.95 0.26
C SER A 10 -16.91 -3.92 0.13
N ASN A 11 -17.44 -4.81 -0.70
CA ASN A 11 -18.88 -4.94 -0.92
C ASN A 11 -19.60 -5.44 0.33
N ASN A 12 -18.92 -6.24 1.14
CA ASN A 12 -19.47 -6.81 2.37
C ASN A 12 -19.55 -5.81 3.53
N VAL A 13 -18.57 -4.91 3.62
CA VAL A 13 -18.43 -3.98 4.76
C VAL A 13 -19.10 -2.64 4.45
N TYR A 14 -18.88 -2.09 3.26
CA TYR A 14 -19.23 -0.71 2.92
C TYR A 14 -20.27 -0.56 1.79
N LYS A 15 -20.97 -1.63 1.43
CA LYS A 15 -22.12 -1.61 0.52
C LYS A 15 -21.92 -0.71 -0.70
N ASP A 16 -21.14 -1.16 -1.67
CA ASP A 16 -20.95 -0.45 -2.94
C ASP A 16 -20.32 0.96 -2.80
N SER A 17 -19.43 1.13 -1.83
CA SER A 17 -18.71 2.39 -1.62
C SER A 17 -17.20 2.19 -1.73
N LEU A 18 -16.54 3.09 -2.47
CA LEU A 18 -15.09 3.14 -2.58
C LEU A 18 -14.53 4.20 -1.63
N TYR A 19 -13.64 3.80 -0.75
CA TYR A 19 -12.92 4.68 0.17
C TYR A 19 -11.60 5.10 -0.43
N ILE A 20 -11.29 6.39 -0.34
CA ILE A 20 -10.04 7.00 -0.77
C ILE A 20 -9.45 7.69 0.44
N HIS A 21 -8.51 7.05 1.10
CA HIS A 21 -7.80 7.60 2.24
C HIS A 21 -6.72 8.55 1.73
N LEU A 22 -6.81 9.85 2.08
CA LEU A 22 -5.94 10.92 1.58
C LEU A 22 -4.81 11.28 2.54
N ARG A 23 -4.95 10.89 3.81
CA ARG A 23 -4.02 11.23 4.89
C ARG A 23 -3.93 10.11 5.89
N ARG A 24 -2.76 10.01 6.52
CA ARG A 24 -2.43 8.98 7.52
C ARG A 24 -2.80 9.38 8.95
N ASP A 25 -3.40 10.54 9.12
CA ASP A 25 -3.64 11.19 10.40
C ASP A 25 -5.10 11.00 10.84
N TYR A 26 -5.47 9.76 11.12
CA TYR A 26 -6.86 9.30 11.32
C TYR A 26 -7.39 9.45 12.73
N LYS A 27 -7.11 10.53 13.39
CA LYS A 27 -7.83 10.78 14.65
C LYS A 27 -9.09 11.56 14.32
N ILE A 28 -10.25 10.98 14.55
CA ILE A 28 -11.59 11.57 14.58
C ILE A 28 -11.85 12.73 13.59
N LYS A 29 -12.73 12.49 12.62
CA LYS A 29 -13.29 13.55 11.76
C LYS A 29 -13.98 14.59 12.63
N ASP A 30 -13.92 15.86 12.22
CA ASP A 30 -14.64 16.97 12.85
C ASP A 30 -15.81 17.43 11.98
N GLU A 31 -15.78 17.16 10.67
CA GLU A 31 -16.82 17.58 9.74
C GLU A 31 -17.02 16.53 8.63
N THR A 32 -18.25 16.46 8.11
CA THR A 32 -18.63 15.68 6.94
C THR A 32 -19.41 16.54 5.98
N ARG A 33 -19.04 16.51 4.68
CA ARG A 33 -19.77 17.20 3.61
C ARG A 33 -20.09 16.24 2.48
N PHE A 34 -21.22 16.49 1.81
CA PHE A 34 -21.66 15.72 0.66
C PHE A 34 -21.58 16.54 -0.62
N PHE A 35 -21.01 15.95 -1.67
CA PHE A 35 -20.87 16.51 -3.00
C PHE A 35 -21.36 15.47 -4.01
N ASN A 36 -22.62 15.52 -4.40
CA ASN A 36 -23.27 14.48 -5.21
C ASN A 36 -23.11 13.08 -4.55
N ASP A 37 -22.53 12.12 -5.27
CA ASP A 37 -22.27 10.76 -4.76
C ASP A 37 -20.96 10.66 -3.93
N VAL A 38 -20.30 11.79 -3.62
CA VAL A 38 -19.05 11.81 -2.85
C VAL A 38 -19.30 12.40 -1.47
N GLU A 39 -19.06 11.59 -0.44
CA GLU A 39 -18.97 12.03 0.95
C GLU A 39 -17.51 12.35 1.27
N VAL A 40 -17.26 13.52 1.85
CA VAL A 40 -15.92 13.97 2.23
C VAL A 40 -15.86 14.12 3.74
N LEU A 41 -14.91 13.41 4.35
CA LEU A 41 -14.58 13.56 5.77
C LEU A 41 -13.46 14.57 5.89
N TYR A 42 -13.65 15.56 6.76
CA TYR A 42 -12.67 16.62 7.03
C TYR A 42 -12.11 16.50 8.45
N ARG A 43 -10.93 17.07 8.61
CA ARG A 43 -10.29 17.36 9.87
C ARG A 43 -9.46 18.63 9.75
N ASP A 44 -9.65 19.56 10.69
CA ASP A 44 -8.99 20.86 10.69
C ASP A 44 -9.11 21.56 9.32
N GLY A 45 -10.31 21.49 8.72
CA GLY A 45 -10.62 22.05 7.39
C GLY A 45 -9.96 21.36 6.21
N LYS A 46 -9.31 20.21 6.40
CA LYS A 46 -8.62 19.46 5.35
C LYS A 46 -9.31 18.11 5.12
N ALA A 47 -9.55 17.77 3.87
CA ALA A 47 -10.10 16.47 3.52
C ALA A 47 -9.13 15.35 3.92
N ILE A 48 -9.65 14.32 4.59
CA ILE A 48 -8.90 13.14 5.05
C ILE A 48 -9.35 11.86 4.34
N VAL A 49 -10.64 11.78 3.96
CA VAL A 49 -11.20 10.65 3.21
C VAL A 49 -12.21 11.18 2.20
N TYR A 50 -12.17 10.66 0.98
CA TYR A 50 -13.30 10.68 0.05
C TYR A 50 -13.97 9.31 0.07
N MET A 51 -15.28 9.28 0.13
CA MET A 51 -16.08 8.07 0.00
C MET A 51 -17.02 8.24 -1.19
N ILE A 52 -16.82 7.43 -2.24
CA ILE A 52 -17.69 7.44 -3.42
C ILE A 52 -18.74 6.37 -3.22
N HIS A 53 -19.98 6.80 -3.05
CA HIS A 53 -21.14 5.91 -2.91
C HIS A 53 -21.63 5.41 -4.27
N ASN A 54 -22.22 4.21 -4.28
CA ASN A 54 -22.77 3.58 -5.49
C ASN A 54 -21.74 3.49 -6.63
N ILE A 55 -20.49 3.14 -6.31
CA ILE A 55 -19.40 3.10 -7.29
C ILE A 55 -19.69 2.18 -8.46
N SER A 56 -20.53 1.13 -8.28
CA SER A 56 -20.95 0.21 -9.33
C SER A 56 -21.70 0.87 -10.49
N ARG A 57 -22.27 2.07 -10.28
CA ARG A 57 -22.88 2.88 -11.36
C ARG A 57 -21.87 3.42 -12.35
N TYR A 58 -20.61 3.53 -11.94
CA TYR A 58 -19.53 4.15 -12.71
C TYR A 58 -18.54 3.11 -13.24
N THR A 59 -18.22 2.11 -12.42
CA THR A 59 -17.28 1.06 -12.79
C THR A 59 -17.49 -0.19 -11.94
N LYS A 60 -17.02 -1.33 -12.45
CA LYS A 60 -17.05 -2.58 -11.70
C LYS A 60 -15.70 -2.83 -11.06
N ILE A 61 -15.66 -2.96 -9.73
CA ILE A 61 -14.48 -3.31 -8.97
C ILE A 61 -14.59 -4.78 -8.59
N TRP A 62 -13.61 -5.59 -9.02
CA TRP A 62 -13.60 -7.04 -8.78
C TRP A 62 -12.78 -7.44 -7.54
N MET A 63 -12.06 -6.48 -6.96
CA MET A 63 -11.22 -6.68 -5.78
C MET A 63 -12.01 -6.39 -4.52
N ASP A 64 -11.69 -7.08 -3.42
CA ASP A 64 -12.14 -6.77 -2.07
C ASP A 64 -10.90 -6.47 -1.20
N GLY A 65 -10.93 -5.37 -0.46
CA GLY A 65 -9.80 -4.91 0.35
C GLY A 65 -9.05 -3.68 -0.21
N TYR A 66 -7.77 -3.58 0.12
CA TYR A 66 -6.92 -2.46 -0.33
C TYR A 66 -6.48 -2.63 -1.78
N ILE A 67 -6.55 -1.53 -2.55
CA ILE A 67 -6.11 -1.46 -3.94
C ILE A 67 -4.81 -0.64 -3.96
N TYR A 68 -3.68 -1.31 -3.84
CA TYR A 68 -2.35 -0.68 -3.76
C TYR A 68 -1.88 -0.15 -5.12
N LEU A 69 -2.24 -0.83 -6.20
CA LEU A 69 -1.91 -0.45 -7.57
C LEU A 69 -3.18 -0.36 -8.43
N PRO A 70 -3.91 0.77 -8.35
CA PRO A 70 -5.12 0.94 -9.15
C PRO A 70 -4.80 1.07 -10.63
N SER A 71 -5.61 0.45 -11.49
CA SER A 71 -5.48 0.62 -12.93
C SER A 71 -5.70 2.08 -13.35
N LYS A 72 -5.10 2.48 -14.47
CA LYS A 72 -5.31 3.83 -15.01
C LYS A 72 -6.79 4.11 -15.27
N ILE A 73 -7.54 3.11 -15.77
CA ILE A 73 -8.98 3.23 -16.06
C ILE A 73 -9.76 3.54 -14.77
N LEU A 74 -9.46 2.84 -13.67
CA LEU A 74 -10.10 3.11 -12.38
C LEU A 74 -9.82 4.53 -11.89
N ILE A 75 -8.59 5.00 -11.99
CA ILE A 75 -8.22 6.37 -11.60
C ILE A 75 -8.91 7.40 -12.49
N ASP A 76 -9.01 7.17 -13.80
CA ASP A 76 -9.70 8.08 -14.72
C ASP A 76 -11.20 8.19 -14.38
N VAL A 77 -11.86 7.08 -14.02
CA VAL A 77 -13.26 7.06 -13.55
C VAL A 77 -13.40 7.82 -12.23
N ILE A 78 -12.57 7.52 -11.24
CA ILE A 78 -12.57 8.24 -9.95
C ILE A 78 -12.40 9.75 -10.18
N ASN A 79 -11.42 10.15 -10.97
CA ASN A 79 -11.14 11.56 -11.24
C ASN A 79 -12.31 12.25 -11.94
N SER A 80 -13.02 11.56 -12.83
CA SER A 80 -14.24 12.12 -13.45
C SER A 80 -15.32 12.41 -12.42
N ILE A 81 -15.52 11.50 -11.43
CA ILE A 81 -16.48 11.72 -10.33
C ILE A 81 -16.04 12.89 -9.44
N LEU A 82 -14.76 12.95 -9.08
CA LEU A 82 -14.20 14.02 -8.23
C LEU A 82 -14.29 15.39 -8.90
N ILE A 83 -14.00 15.48 -10.21
CA ILE A 83 -14.15 16.72 -10.99
C ILE A 83 -15.61 17.20 -10.98
N ASN A 84 -16.57 16.30 -11.21
CA ASN A 84 -18.00 16.63 -11.19
C ASN A 84 -18.49 17.07 -9.80
N ALA A 85 -17.81 16.64 -8.74
CA ALA A 85 -18.03 17.06 -7.36
C ALA A 85 -17.27 18.36 -6.98
N GLY A 86 -16.45 18.91 -7.87
CA GLY A 86 -15.59 20.08 -7.57
C GLY A 86 -14.44 19.78 -6.60
N LEU A 87 -14.00 18.52 -6.53
CA LEU A 87 -12.98 18.04 -5.61
C LEU A 87 -11.63 17.87 -6.31
N GLU A 88 -10.56 17.79 -5.50
CA GLU A 88 -9.22 17.54 -6.01
C GLU A 88 -9.06 16.11 -6.52
N THR A 89 -8.43 15.97 -7.68
CA THR A 89 -8.20 14.68 -8.36
C THR A 89 -6.99 13.93 -7.82
N LEU A 90 -6.96 12.62 -8.07
CA LEU A 90 -5.86 11.73 -7.72
C LEU A 90 -4.82 11.66 -8.84
N ALA A 91 -3.54 11.61 -8.47
CA ALA A 91 -2.47 11.28 -9.41
C ALA A 91 -2.45 9.76 -9.70
N TYR A 92 -2.13 9.39 -10.93
CA TYR A 92 -1.94 7.98 -11.26
C TYR A 92 -0.64 7.45 -10.64
N LYS A 93 -0.71 6.36 -9.89
CA LYS A 93 0.44 5.65 -9.32
C LYS A 93 0.99 4.65 -10.33
N LYS A 94 2.29 4.74 -10.60
CA LYS A 94 2.99 3.80 -11.50
C LYS A 94 3.49 2.55 -10.78
N ASN A 95 3.59 2.59 -9.46
CA ASN A 95 4.00 1.48 -8.61
C ASN A 95 3.23 1.51 -7.29
N SER A 96 3.14 0.37 -6.65
CA SER A 96 2.45 0.20 -5.36
C SER A 96 3.33 0.58 -4.17
N GLY A 97 4.65 0.57 -4.34
CA GLY A 97 5.65 0.63 -3.27
C GLY A 97 6.00 -0.73 -2.66
N PHE A 98 5.37 -1.82 -3.14
CA PHE A 98 5.70 -3.20 -2.75
C PHE A 98 6.67 -3.78 -3.78
N VAL A 99 7.92 -3.99 -3.38
CA VAL A 99 9.01 -4.32 -4.31
C VAL A 99 9.52 -5.74 -4.04
N ILE A 100 9.82 -6.47 -5.10
CA ILE A 100 10.47 -7.78 -5.00
C ILE A 100 11.97 -7.55 -4.87
N GLY A 101 12.51 -7.91 -3.71
CA GLY A 101 13.94 -7.87 -3.44
C GLY A 101 14.56 -9.26 -3.36
N LYS A 102 15.87 -9.34 -3.52
CA LYS A 102 16.65 -10.55 -3.30
C LYS A 102 17.57 -10.39 -2.10
N ILE A 103 17.45 -11.26 -1.11
CA ILE A 103 18.37 -11.29 0.02
C ILE A 103 19.77 -11.64 -0.46
N ILE A 104 20.74 -10.74 -0.25
CA ILE A 104 22.15 -10.93 -0.65
C ILE A 104 23.06 -11.18 0.54
N ALA A 105 22.69 -10.68 1.73
CA ALA A 105 23.42 -10.94 2.97
C ALA A 105 22.45 -11.05 4.16
N LYS A 106 22.89 -11.78 5.19
CA LYS A 106 22.22 -11.95 6.47
C LYS A 106 23.25 -11.92 7.59
N THR A 107 23.04 -11.10 8.59
CA THR A 107 23.89 -10.98 9.77
C THR A 107 23.04 -11.11 11.03
N PRO A 108 23.39 -11.96 12.01
CA PRO A 108 22.77 -11.94 13.34
C PRO A 108 22.87 -10.54 13.94
N TYR A 109 21.74 -10.01 14.40
CA TYR A 109 21.67 -8.67 14.97
C TYR A 109 20.61 -8.60 16.05
N LEU A 110 20.98 -8.14 17.24
CA LEU A 110 20.09 -8.17 18.41
C LEU A 110 19.47 -9.56 18.62
N THR A 111 18.15 -9.64 18.69
CA THR A 111 17.40 -10.89 18.87
C THR A 111 16.98 -11.55 17.55
N GLY A 112 17.36 -10.98 16.41
CA GLY A 112 16.97 -11.43 15.08
C GLY A 112 18.11 -11.31 14.07
N PHE A 113 17.77 -10.86 12.88
CA PHE A 113 18.70 -10.77 11.75
C PHE A 113 18.52 -9.47 10.99
N LEU A 114 19.66 -8.85 10.67
CA LEU A 114 19.76 -7.75 9.72
C LEU A 114 20.01 -8.33 8.33
N TYR A 115 19.25 -7.88 7.35
CA TYR A 115 19.32 -8.32 5.96
C TYR A 115 19.74 -7.19 5.06
N GLU A 116 20.63 -7.50 4.10
CA GLU A 116 20.86 -6.69 2.92
C GLU A 116 20.03 -7.27 1.77
N ILE A 117 19.23 -6.43 1.15
CA ILE A 117 18.28 -6.82 0.11
C ILE A 117 18.57 -6.00 -1.14
N ASP A 118 18.90 -6.68 -2.22
CA ASP A 118 19.09 -6.11 -3.54
C ASP A 118 17.73 -5.83 -4.19
N LEU A 119 17.47 -4.56 -4.57
CA LEU A 119 16.30 -4.13 -5.33
C LEU A 119 16.65 -3.82 -6.80
N LYS A 120 17.80 -4.34 -7.30
CA LYS A 120 18.34 -4.15 -8.64
C LYS A 120 19.08 -2.82 -8.84
N ASP A 121 18.51 -1.70 -8.41
CA ASP A 121 19.10 -0.35 -8.56
C ASP A 121 19.78 0.14 -7.26
N ARG A 122 19.47 -0.49 -6.13
CA ARG A 122 20.01 -0.18 -4.80
C ARG A 122 19.93 -1.36 -3.86
N ILE A 123 20.67 -1.26 -2.75
CA ILE A 123 20.60 -2.19 -1.62
C ILE A 123 19.87 -1.47 -0.48
N VAL A 124 18.95 -2.17 0.17
CA VAL A 124 18.21 -1.72 1.35
C VAL A 124 18.43 -2.66 2.52
N HIS A 125 18.18 -2.17 3.74
CA HIS A 125 18.36 -2.92 4.98
C HIS A 125 17.02 -3.14 5.65
N ALA A 126 16.74 -4.38 6.01
CA ALA A 126 15.55 -4.76 6.75
C ALA A 126 15.92 -5.64 7.95
N TYR A 127 15.13 -5.54 9.01
CA TYR A 127 15.30 -6.33 10.22
C TYR A 127 14.06 -7.19 10.48
N THR A 128 14.27 -8.45 10.89
CA THR A 128 13.21 -9.34 11.37
C THR A 128 13.80 -10.38 12.33
N ASP A 129 12.96 -10.94 13.21
CA ASP A 129 13.29 -12.10 14.03
C ASP A 129 13.16 -13.43 13.27
N GLU A 130 12.53 -13.40 12.09
CA GLU A 130 12.42 -14.57 11.21
C GLU A 130 13.76 -14.86 10.51
N GLU A 131 14.19 -16.13 10.56
CA GLU A 131 15.37 -16.56 9.83
C GLU A 131 15.04 -16.91 8.38
N ILE A 132 15.43 -16.05 7.45
CA ILE A 132 15.23 -16.24 6.00
C ILE A 132 16.58 -16.56 5.36
N SER A 133 16.61 -17.53 4.43
CA SER A 133 17.86 -17.89 3.74
C SER A 133 18.28 -16.86 2.72
N VAL A 134 19.60 -16.66 2.60
CA VAL A 134 20.20 -15.85 1.53
C VAL A 134 19.83 -16.42 0.16
N ASN A 135 19.76 -15.58 -0.86
CA ASN A 135 19.30 -15.83 -2.22
C ASN A 135 17.79 -16.03 -2.39
N LYS A 136 16.97 -16.00 -1.33
CA LYS A 136 15.52 -15.96 -1.47
C LYS A 136 15.05 -14.60 -1.98
N LYS A 137 13.99 -14.60 -2.78
CA LYS A 137 13.27 -13.39 -3.16
C LYS A 137 12.13 -13.16 -2.18
N VAL A 138 11.98 -11.92 -1.75
CA VAL A 138 11.03 -11.49 -0.72
C VAL A 138 10.28 -10.26 -1.18
N VAL A 139 9.13 -9.98 -0.58
CA VAL A 139 8.43 -8.72 -0.78
C VAL A 139 8.80 -7.77 0.34
N VAL A 140 9.23 -6.58 -0.03
CA VAL A 140 9.53 -5.49 0.92
C VAL A 140 8.81 -4.21 0.51
N ILE A 141 8.63 -3.33 1.48
CA ILE A 141 8.21 -1.94 1.25
C ILE A 141 9.28 -0.98 1.74
N GLU A 142 9.30 0.19 1.12
CA GLU A 142 10.21 1.28 1.44
C GLU A 142 9.46 2.45 2.08
N GLU A 143 10.23 3.45 2.53
CA GLU A 143 9.70 4.64 3.18
C GLU A 143 8.52 5.25 2.42
N GLY A 144 7.47 5.58 3.16
CA GLY A 144 6.28 6.20 2.62
C GLY A 144 5.21 5.23 2.10
N THR A 145 5.51 3.93 1.97
CA THR A 145 4.52 2.94 1.54
C THR A 145 3.51 2.65 2.65
N SER A 146 2.23 2.73 2.32
CA SER A 146 1.13 2.41 3.24
C SER A 146 0.74 0.94 3.14
N LEU A 147 0.58 0.28 4.29
CA LEU A 147 0.02 -1.07 4.42
C LEU A 147 -1.50 -1.03 4.55
N ASP A 148 -2.00 -0.06 5.30
CA ASP A 148 -3.43 0.19 5.49
C ASP A 148 -3.65 1.68 5.81
N GLU A 149 -4.84 2.06 6.25
CA GLU A 149 -5.16 3.43 6.62
C GLU A 149 -4.39 3.95 7.85
N LYS A 150 -3.76 3.08 8.64
CA LYS A 150 -3.06 3.43 9.90
C LYS A 150 -1.57 3.16 9.83
N ARG A 151 -1.17 2.12 9.09
CA ARG A 151 0.20 1.66 9.06
C ARG A 151 0.89 2.08 7.76
N TYR A 152 2.02 2.73 7.90
CA TYR A 152 2.94 3.02 6.82
C TYR A 152 4.36 2.88 7.32
N PHE A 153 5.27 2.57 6.42
CA PHE A 153 6.67 2.39 6.79
C PHE A 153 7.43 3.71 6.76
N LEU A 154 8.18 3.98 7.82
CA LEU A 154 9.20 5.03 7.90
C LEU A 154 10.53 4.40 8.20
N ASN A 155 11.58 4.94 7.60
CA ASN A 155 12.95 4.58 7.95
C ASN A 155 13.21 4.88 9.43
N TYR A 156 13.96 4.01 10.09
CA TYR A 156 14.33 4.20 11.48
C TYR A 156 15.79 3.73 11.73
N ASP A 157 16.37 4.20 12.80
CA ASP A 157 17.64 3.71 13.30
C ASP A 157 17.41 2.63 14.35
N LEU A 158 18.06 1.50 14.18
CA LEU A 158 18.05 0.39 15.12
C LEU A 158 19.47 0.20 15.65
N GLU A 159 19.78 0.81 16.81
CA GLU A 159 21.09 0.75 17.47
C GLU A 159 22.28 1.05 16.52
N GLY A 160 22.17 2.11 15.73
CA GLY A 160 23.21 2.55 14.79
C GLY A 160 23.12 1.92 13.39
N GLN A 161 22.13 1.05 13.14
CA GLN A 161 21.86 0.53 11.82
C GLN A 161 20.60 1.17 11.23
N LYS A 162 20.74 1.79 10.07
CA LYS A 162 19.59 2.33 9.34
C LYS A 162 18.77 1.18 8.77
N ILE A 163 17.49 1.16 9.10
CA ILE A 163 16.50 0.24 8.54
C ILE A 163 15.65 1.06 7.56
N ASP A 164 15.73 0.75 6.28
CA ASP A 164 15.09 1.49 5.20
C ASP A 164 14.17 0.62 4.33
N ALA A 165 13.95 -0.64 4.73
CA ALA A 165 12.93 -1.51 4.19
C ALA A 165 12.24 -2.34 5.28
N TYR A 166 11.01 -2.78 5.00
CA TYR A 166 10.22 -3.64 5.88
C TYR A 166 9.75 -4.87 5.11
N PHE A 167 9.95 -6.07 5.66
CA PHE A 167 9.43 -7.31 5.10
C PHE A 167 7.91 -7.36 5.19
N ILE A 168 7.26 -7.68 4.10
CA ILE A 168 5.82 -7.88 4.06
C ILE A 168 5.50 -9.33 4.40
N SER A 169 4.63 -9.51 5.38
CA SER A 169 4.10 -10.81 5.77
C SER A 169 2.76 -11.11 5.07
N GLU A 170 2.39 -12.39 5.05
CA GLU A 170 1.06 -12.81 4.59
C GLU A 170 -0.05 -12.15 5.40
N LYS A 171 0.17 -11.91 6.70
CA LYS A 171 -0.76 -11.21 7.58
C LYS A 171 -0.93 -9.75 7.19
N ASP A 172 0.13 -9.07 6.77
CA ASP A 172 0.06 -7.67 6.35
C ASP A 172 -0.85 -7.48 5.14
N LEU A 173 -0.90 -8.47 4.24
CA LEU A 173 -1.78 -8.47 3.07
C LEU A 173 -3.12 -9.19 3.32
N SER A 174 -3.39 -9.62 4.56
CA SER A 174 -4.61 -10.37 4.92
C SER A 174 -4.79 -11.67 4.11
N ILE A 175 -3.69 -12.28 3.67
CA ILE A 175 -3.69 -13.56 2.95
C ILE A 175 -3.87 -14.70 3.95
N SER A 176 -3.22 -14.63 5.10
CA SER A 176 -3.33 -15.57 6.21
C SER A 176 -3.04 -14.88 7.55
N ASP A 177 -3.18 -15.60 8.66
CA ASP A 177 -2.80 -15.10 10.00
C ASP A 177 -1.30 -15.26 10.30
N LEU A 178 -0.51 -15.78 9.34
CA LEU A 178 0.91 -16.03 9.53
C LEU A 178 1.72 -14.73 9.42
N ASN A 179 2.46 -14.41 10.47
CA ASN A 179 3.40 -13.30 10.48
C ASN A 179 4.76 -13.74 9.92
N LYS A 180 4.74 -14.28 8.69
CA LYS A 180 5.94 -14.72 7.97
C LYS A 180 6.14 -13.90 6.71
N ALA A 181 7.39 -13.57 6.42
CA ALA A 181 7.74 -12.85 5.20
C ALA A 181 7.28 -13.61 3.94
N ILE A 182 6.71 -12.88 3.00
CA ILE A 182 6.30 -13.45 1.71
C ILE A 182 7.54 -13.77 0.91
N ILE A 183 7.72 -15.07 0.61
CA ILE A 183 8.82 -15.59 -0.20
C ILE A 183 8.29 -15.87 -1.61
N ILE A 184 8.94 -15.31 -2.61
CA ILE A 184 8.60 -15.49 -4.02
C ILE A 184 9.38 -16.67 -4.58
N GLU A 185 8.70 -17.76 -4.85
CA GLU A 185 9.30 -18.97 -5.43
C GLU A 185 9.28 -18.95 -6.98
N GLN A 186 8.41 -18.15 -7.55
CA GLN A 186 8.23 -18.03 -8.99
C GLN A 186 9.32 -17.20 -9.65
N GLN A 187 9.43 -17.31 -10.99
CA GLN A 187 10.26 -16.43 -11.79
C GLN A 187 9.68 -15.01 -11.74
N ALA A 188 10.32 -14.15 -10.95
CA ALA A 188 9.98 -12.75 -10.80
C ALA A 188 11.27 -11.92 -10.86
N ASP A 189 11.21 -10.76 -11.47
CA ASP A 189 12.37 -9.88 -11.57
C ASP A 189 12.59 -9.12 -10.26
N VAL A 190 13.83 -9.10 -9.80
CA VAL A 190 14.26 -8.26 -8.69
C VAL A 190 14.04 -6.79 -9.07
N GLY A 191 13.50 -5.99 -8.17
CA GLY A 191 13.14 -4.60 -8.40
C GLY A 191 11.79 -4.38 -9.07
N SER A 192 11.06 -5.46 -9.45
CA SER A 192 9.71 -5.32 -9.97
C SER A 192 8.68 -5.10 -8.87
N ASP A 193 7.59 -4.45 -9.22
CA ASP A 193 6.43 -4.28 -8.33
C ASP A 193 5.73 -5.62 -8.12
N PHE A 194 5.45 -5.97 -6.88
CA PHE A 194 4.81 -7.23 -6.51
C PHE A 194 3.42 -7.40 -7.15
N PHE A 195 2.62 -6.35 -7.20
CA PHE A 195 1.26 -6.43 -7.73
C PHE A 195 1.19 -6.52 -9.26
N TYR A 196 2.26 -6.18 -9.99
CA TYR A 196 2.31 -6.45 -11.44
C TYR A 196 2.40 -7.94 -11.79
N LEU A 197 2.80 -8.80 -10.86
CA LEU A 197 2.84 -10.24 -11.11
C LEU A 197 1.44 -10.85 -11.13
N GLU A 198 0.49 -10.28 -10.39
CA GLU A 198 -0.88 -10.78 -10.31
C GLU A 198 -1.71 -10.42 -11.54
N GLU A 199 -1.40 -9.30 -12.23
CA GLU A 199 -2.12 -8.90 -13.46
C GLU A 199 -1.81 -9.81 -14.67
N LYS A 200 -0.78 -10.66 -14.61
CA LYS A 200 -0.38 -11.57 -15.70
C LYS A 200 -0.95 -12.99 -15.54
N ARG A 201 -1.81 -13.24 -14.56
CA ARG A 201 -2.53 -14.49 -14.35
C ARG A 201 -3.99 -14.32 -14.77
#